data_2e418c52b5541d975313988066f47d30
#
_entry.id   2e418c52b5541d975313988066f47d30
#
_cell.length_a   1.000
_cell.length_b   1.000
_cell.length_c   1.000
_cell.angle_alpha   90.00
_cell.angle_beta   90.00
_cell.angle_gamma   90.00
#
_symmetry.space_group_name_H-M   'P 1'
#
loop_
_entity.id
_entity.type
_entity.pdbx_description
1 polymer ?
#
loop_
_entity_poly.entity_id
_entity_poly.type
_entity_poly.pdbx_seq_one_letter_code
_entity_poly.pdbx_strand_id
1 'polypeptide(L)'
;EKLLIYDYIRENARKFRTKLNRKIRTNRASKIDIPATVKKSCQTGGIPLCLIHQKPIRQKSNLILILDVSGSCKEASELMLVFMHAMKEVFPGGCSTYAFTNKLYDISEFMEMDDAAAAVSEVLKAIPRSGAYSNYEIPFRTFYNSNMSKVTGDSYVYIIGDARNNKNRSGEEYVKAIARKAKKAFWLNTEEMSDWNTGDSIIGTYAKYMTKVAQTTTAAELLGFLER
;
A
#
# COMPACT_ATOMS: atom_id res chain seq x y z
N GLU A 1 7.95 -6.03 -24.53
CA GLU A 1 7.80 -6.93 -23.37
C GLU A 1 7.47 -6.12 -22.08
N LYS A 2 8.22 -5.07 -21.72
CA LYS A 2 7.93 -4.21 -20.53
C LYS A 2 6.55 -3.54 -20.61
N LEU A 3 6.08 -3.10 -21.78
CA LEU A 3 4.76 -2.51 -21.98
C LEU A 3 3.63 -3.51 -21.70
N LEU A 4 3.77 -4.75 -22.15
CA LEU A 4 2.80 -5.83 -21.90
C LEU A 4 2.66 -6.15 -20.40
N ILE A 5 3.79 -6.16 -19.69
CA ILE A 5 3.82 -6.37 -18.23
C ILE A 5 3.11 -5.20 -17.53
N TYR A 6 3.33 -3.96 -17.96
CA TYR A 6 2.68 -2.79 -17.41
C TYR A 6 1.16 -2.82 -17.58
N ASP A 7 0.67 -3.08 -18.79
CA ASP A 7 -0.75 -3.15 -19.07
C ASP A 7 -1.43 -4.27 -18.27
N TYR A 8 -0.76 -5.39 -18.13
CA TYR A 8 -1.25 -6.51 -17.35
C TYR A 8 -1.30 -6.20 -15.85
N ILE A 9 -0.28 -5.55 -15.29
CA ILE A 9 -0.26 -5.07 -13.90
C ILE A 9 -1.40 -4.06 -13.69
N ARG A 10 -1.57 -3.12 -14.60
CA ARG A 10 -2.61 -2.07 -14.54
C ARG A 10 -4.03 -2.66 -14.56
N GLU A 11 -4.28 -3.65 -15.40
CA GLU A 11 -5.58 -4.33 -15.45
C GLU A 11 -5.88 -5.06 -14.13
N ASN A 12 -4.91 -5.78 -13.60
CA ASN A 12 -5.07 -6.46 -12.32
C ASN A 12 -5.18 -5.49 -11.13
N ALA A 13 -4.48 -4.36 -11.15
CA ALA A 13 -4.66 -3.27 -10.18
C ALA A 13 -6.10 -2.72 -10.20
N ARG A 14 -6.73 -2.58 -11.37
CA ARG A 14 -8.14 -2.19 -11.49
C ARG A 14 -9.10 -3.22 -10.91
N LYS A 15 -8.86 -4.51 -11.16
CA LYS A 15 -9.64 -5.62 -10.56
C LYS A 15 -9.49 -5.59 -9.04
N PHE A 16 -8.27 -5.43 -8.55
CA PHE A 16 -7.95 -5.31 -7.12
C PHE A 16 -8.68 -4.13 -6.46
N ARG A 17 -8.66 -2.93 -7.07
CA ARG A 17 -9.43 -1.78 -6.59
C ARG A 17 -10.92 -2.10 -6.48
N THR A 18 -11.49 -2.75 -7.49
CA THR A 18 -12.90 -3.12 -7.50
C THR A 18 -13.23 -4.07 -6.36
N LYS A 19 -12.36 -5.05 -6.09
CA LYS A 19 -12.47 -6.00 -5.00
C LYS A 19 -12.38 -5.33 -3.63
N LEU A 20 -11.43 -4.40 -3.44
CA LEU A 20 -11.33 -3.61 -2.21
C LEU A 20 -12.58 -2.77 -1.97
N ASN A 21 -13.05 -2.06 -2.98
CA ASN A 21 -14.24 -1.21 -2.88
C ASN A 21 -15.52 -2.04 -2.61
N ARG A 22 -15.63 -3.25 -3.16
CA ARG A 22 -16.75 -4.16 -2.90
C ARG A 22 -16.77 -4.64 -1.45
N LYS A 23 -15.61 -5.01 -0.87
CA LYS A 23 -15.49 -5.41 0.55
C LYS A 23 -15.88 -4.28 1.50
N ILE A 24 -15.61 -3.03 1.16
CA ILE A 24 -16.00 -1.87 1.97
C ILE A 24 -17.52 -1.69 1.98
N ARG A 25 -18.20 -1.95 0.86
CA ARG A 25 -19.65 -1.82 0.75
C ARG A 25 -20.45 -2.88 1.54
N THR A 26 -19.91 -4.09 1.68
CA THR A 26 -20.60 -5.20 2.34
C THR A 26 -20.51 -5.18 3.88
N ASN A 27 -19.55 -4.48 4.44
CA ASN A 27 -19.31 -4.45 5.89
C ASN A 27 -20.02 -3.31 6.64
N ARG A 28 -20.80 -2.47 5.97
CA ARG A 28 -21.59 -1.42 6.61
C ARG A 28 -23.08 -1.77 6.55
N ALA A 29 -23.63 -2.22 7.68
CA ALA A 29 -25.05 -2.16 7.89
C ALA A 29 -25.51 -0.71 7.62
N SER A 30 -26.47 -0.53 6.71
CA SER A 30 -27.00 0.79 6.39
C SER A 30 -27.72 1.32 7.63
N LYS A 31 -27.11 2.31 8.30
CA LYS A 31 -27.79 3.02 9.40
C LYS A 31 -29.01 3.74 8.87
N ILE A 32 -30.11 3.69 9.62
CA ILE A 32 -31.31 4.44 9.30
C ILE A 32 -30.99 5.94 9.48
N ASP A 33 -31.35 6.73 8.47
CA ASP A 33 -31.36 8.19 8.55
C ASP A 33 -32.64 8.63 9.25
N ILE A 34 -32.60 8.77 10.56
CA ILE A 34 -33.76 9.12 11.37
C ILE A 34 -34.34 10.49 10.96
N PRO A 35 -33.53 11.57 10.79
CA PRO A 35 -34.08 12.85 10.33
C PRO A 35 -34.78 12.79 8.97
N ALA A 36 -34.17 12.12 8.01
CA ALA A 36 -34.76 11.98 6.68
C ALA A 36 -36.01 11.09 6.69
N THR A 37 -36.02 10.03 7.51
CA THR A 37 -37.19 9.16 7.70
C THR A 37 -38.35 9.94 8.34
N VAL A 38 -38.09 10.70 9.40
CA VAL A 38 -39.11 11.54 10.04
C VAL A 38 -39.65 12.61 9.09
N LYS A 39 -38.76 13.32 8.36
CA LYS A 39 -39.15 14.30 7.36
C LYS A 39 -40.08 13.71 6.29
N LYS A 40 -39.81 12.46 5.84
CA LYS A 40 -40.64 11.77 4.87
C LYS A 40 -41.97 11.31 5.47
N SER A 41 -42.01 10.90 6.73
CA SER A 41 -43.23 10.46 7.41
C SER A 41 -44.23 11.60 7.61
N CYS A 42 -43.77 12.86 7.69
CA CYS A 42 -44.66 14.01 7.71
C CYS A 42 -45.56 14.12 6.48
N GLN A 43 -45.13 13.56 5.32
CA GLN A 43 -45.96 13.53 4.12
C GLN A 43 -47.02 12.42 4.13
N THR A 44 -46.94 11.51 5.09
CA THR A 44 -47.85 10.35 5.25
C THR A 44 -48.55 10.36 6.60
N GLY A 45 -48.84 11.57 7.11
CA GLY A 45 -49.55 11.72 8.38
C GLY A 45 -48.76 11.32 9.63
N GLY A 46 -47.42 11.36 9.56
CA GLY A 46 -46.55 11.02 10.69
C GLY A 46 -46.16 9.52 10.78
N ILE A 47 -46.70 8.67 9.90
CA ILE A 47 -46.43 7.23 9.90
C ILE A 47 -45.25 6.93 8.99
N PRO A 48 -44.14 6.35 9.47
CA PRO A 48 -42.98 6.02 8.65
C PRO A 48 -43.26 4.75 7.82
N LEU A 49 -43.86 4.92 6.63
CA LEU A 49 -44.10 3.81 5.68
C LEU A 49 -42.83 3.31 5.01
N CYS A 50 -41.75 4.10 5.01
CA CYS A 50 -40.44 3.72 4.44
C CYS A 50 -39.32 4.21 5.33
N LEU A 51 -38.38 3.34 5.66
CA LEU A 51 -37.15 3.71 6.35
C LEU A 51 -36.14 4.22 5.33
N ILE A 52 -35.64 5.45 5.52
CA ILE A 52 -34.57 6.00 4.71
C ILE A 52 -33.23 5.58 5.34
N HIS A 53 -32.40 4.93 4.56
CA HIS A 53 -31.07 4.56 4.99
C HIS A 53 -30.05 5.63 4.60
N GLN A 54 -29.11 5.91 5.49
CA GLN A 54 -27.98 6.79 5.18
C GLN A 54 -27.23 6.26 3.96
N LYS A 55 -26.99 7.12 2.96
CA LYS A 55 -26.13 6.75 1.85
C LYS A 55 -24.74 6.38 2.42
N PRO A 56 -24.20 5.20 2.09
CA PRO A 56 -22.87 4.85 2.56
C PRO A 56 -21.89 5.93 2.08
N ILE A 57 -21.23 6.60 3.02
CA ILE A 57 -20.14 7.50 2.69
C ILE A 57 -19.09 6.63 2.01
N ARG A 58 -18.82 6.87 0.72
CA ARG A 58 -17.72 6.23 -0.01
C ARG A 58 -16.42 6.73 0.61
N GLN A 59 -15.93 6.06 1.64
CA GLN A 59 -14.55 6.27 2.06
C GLN A 59 -13.65 5.77 0.91
N LYS A 60 -12.85 6.68 0.38
CA LYS A 60 -11.81 6.31 -0.58
C LYS A 60 -10.81 5.43 0.17
N SER A 61 -10.52 4.24 -0.36
CA SER A 61 -9.45 3.41 0.17
C SER A 61 -8.16 4.23 0.11
N ASN A 62 -7.47 4.34 1.22
CA ASN A 62 -6.18 5.00 1.29
C ASN A 62 -5.09 3.92 1.18
N LEU A 63 -4.25 4.05 0.16
CA LEU A 63 -3.17 3.12 -0.13
C LEU A 63 -1.84 3.79 0.19
N ILE A 64 -0.99 3.11 0.93
CA ILE A 64 0.36 3.55 1.26
C ILE A 64 1.33 2.47 0.82
N LEU A 65 2.26 2.84 -0.05
CA LEU A 65 3.27 1.97 -0.61
C LEU A 65 4.66 2.48 -0.18
N ILE A 66 5.47 1.60 0.42
CA ILE A 66 6.82 1.92 0.91
C ILE A 66 7.76 0.88 0.32
N LEU A 67 8.67 1.28 -0.58
CA LEU A 67 9.54 0.41 -1.35
C LEU A 67 11.01 0.59 -0.97
N ASP A 68 11.68 -0.52 -0.69
CA ASP A 68 13.14 -0.59 -0.65
C ASP A 68 13.71 -0.59 -2.07
N VAL A 69 14.54 0.40 -2.37
CA VAL A 69 15.26 0.51 -3.65
C VAL A 69 16.77 0.37 -3.49
N SER A 70 17.23 -0.25 -2.42
CA SER A 70 18.64 -0.52 -2.15
C SER A 70 19.25 -1.46 -3.18
N GLY A 71 20.58 -1.65 -3.09
CA GLY A 71 21.34 -2.43 -4.07
C GLY A 71 20.90 -3.89 -4.20
N SER A 72 20.50 -4.55 -3.10
CA SER A 72 19.97 -5.91 -3.07
C SER A 72 18.62 -6.06 -3.80
N CYS A 73 17.80 -5.00 -3.77
CA CYS A 73 16.48 -4.98 -4.42
C CYS A 73 16.51 -4.42 -5.86
N LYS A 74 17.70 -4.25 -6.48
CA LYS A 74 17.83 -3.52 -7.75
C LYS A 74 16.92 -4.03 -8.87
N GLU A 75 16.92 -5.33 -9.12
CA GLU A 75 16.11 -5.93 -10.21
C GLU A 75 14.62 -5.91 -9.88
N ALA A 76 14.27 -6.25 -8.65
CA ALA A 76 12.89 -6.25 -8.21
C ALA A 76 12.31 -4.82 -8.11
N SER A 77 13.14 -3.82 -7.77
CA SER A 77 12.66 -2.45 -7.56
C SER A 77 12.09 -1.80 -8.82
N GLU A 78 12.61 -2.10 -10.02
CA GLU A 78 12.02 -1.59 -11.27
C GLU A 78 10.59 -2.12 -11.46
N LEU A 79 10.39 -3.42 -11.30
CA LEU A 79 9.07 -4.05 -11.38
C LEU A 79 8.11 -3.46 -10.34
N MET A 80 8.60 -3.27 -9.12
CA MET A 80 7.78 -2.74 -8.03
C MET A 80 7.44 -1.25 -8.21
N LEU A 81 8.34 -0.46 -8.81
CA LEU A 81 8.03 0.93 -9.18
C LEU A 81 6.96 0.99 -10.28
N VAL A 82 7.02 0.11 -11.28
CA VAL A 82 5.95 -0.04 -12.29
C VAL A 82 4.62 -0.40 -11.62
N PHE A 83 4.64 -1.33 -10.68
CA PHE A 83 3.45 -1.68 -9.89
C PHE A 83 2.93 -0.48 -9.09
N MET A 84 3.81 0.27 -8.42
CA MET A 84 3.42 1.46 -7.64
C MET A 84 2.80 2.54 -8.52
N HIS A 85 3.34 2.75 -9.73
CA HIS A 85 2.78 3.67 -10.71
C HIS A 85 1.37 3.25 -11.13
N ALA A 86 1.17 1.98 -11.48
CA ALA A 86 -0.16 1.45 -11.82
C ALA A 86 -1.16 1.58 -10.66
N MET A 87 -0.71 1.37 -9.42
CA MET A 87 -1.54 1.56 -8.22
C MET A 87 -1.90 3.03 -8.00
N LYS A 88 -0.98 3.96 -8.24
CA LYS A 88 -1.25 5.40 -8.15
C LYS A 88 -2.30 5.83 -9.18
N GLU A 89 -2.18 5.39 -10.42
CA GLU A 89 -3.17 5.66 -11.47
C GLU A 89 -4.57 5.12 -11.10
N VAL A 90 -4.60 3.91 -10.58
CA VAL A 90 -5.87 3.23 -10.23
C VAL A 90 -6.53 3.82 -8.96
N PHE A 91 -5.76 4.41 -8.04
CA PHE A 91 -6.24 5.04 -6.80
C PHE A 91 -6.00 6.55 -6.79
N PRO A 92 -6.58 7.34 -7.69
CA PRO A 92 -6.32 8.77 -7.77
C PRO A 92 -6.73 9.48 -6.48
N GLY A 93 -5.79 10.25 -5.91
CA GLY A 93 -5.97 11.00 -4.67
C GLY A 93 -6.10 10.14 -3.40
N GLY A 94 -5.81 8.85 -3.49
CA GLY A 94 -5.84 7.91 -2.36
C GLY A 94 -4.65 6.97 -2.30
N CYS A 95 -3.53 7.29 -2.97
CA CYS A 95 -2.30 6.52 -2.96
C CYS A 95 -1.11 7.43 -2.62
N SER A 96 -0.39 7.12 -1.55
CA SER A 96 0.88 7.76 -1.18
C SER A 96 2.01 6.76 -1.40
N THR A 97 3.06 7.19 -2.08
CA THR A 97 4.16 6.32 -2.50
C THR A 97 5.48 6.83 -1.97
N TYR A 98 6.22 5.94 -1.34
CA TYR A 98 7.52 6.22 -0.75
C TYR A 98 8.54 5.21 -1.23
N ALA A 99 9.78 5.64 -1.38
CA ALA A 99 10.91 4.75 -1.61
C ALA A 99 12.03 5.08 -0.63
N PHE A 100 12.87 4.09 -0.32
CA PHE A 100 13.97 4.28 0.59
C PHE A 100 15.21 3.43 0.25
N THR A 101 16.33 3.85 0.80
CA THR A 101 17.55 3.08 1.00
C THR A 101 17.92 3.19 2.49
N ASN A 102 18.67 4.21 2.87
CA ASN A 102 18.93 4.63 4.25
C ASN A 102 18.16 5.89 4.66
N LYS A 103 17.41 6.49 3.75
CA LYS A 103 16.51 7.63 3.96
C LYS A 103 15.18 7.37 3.25
N LEU A 104 14.11 7.96 3.76
CA LEU A 104 12.79 7.91 3.15
C LEU A 104 12.61 9.08 2.18
N TYR A 105 12.11 8.79 0.99
CA TYR A 105 11.77 9.76 -0.05
C TYR A 105 10.28 9.63 -0.38
N ASP A 106 9.56 10.75 -0.38
CA ASP A 106 8.22 10.79 -0.96
C ASP A 106 8.37 10.87 -2.48
N ILE A 107 7.89 9.86 -3.17
CA ILE A 107 7.97 9.74 -4.63
C ILE A 107 6.61 9.92 -5.30
N SER A 108 5.62 10.43 -4.56
CA SER A 108 4.24 10.52 -5.04
C SER A 108 4.10 11.39 -6.29
N GLU A 109 4.87 12.47 -6.39
CA GLU A 109 4.87 13.37 -7.57
C GLU A 109 5.40 12.67 -8.82
N PHE A 110 6.49 11.89 -8.71
CA PHE A 110 7.00 11.13 -9.85
C PHE A 110 5.99 10.08 -10.34
N MET A 111 5.25 9.47 -9.41
CA MET A 111 4.24 8.46 -9.74
C MET A 111 2.96 9.06 -10.37
N GLU A 112 2.85 10.38 -10.48
CA GLU A 112 1.76 11.09 -11.17
C GLU A 112 2.06 11.37 -12.64
N MET A 113 3.29 11.11 -13.11
CA MET A 113 3.66 11.22 -14.52
C MET A 113 2.85 10.23 -15.37
N ASP A 114 2.46 10.62 -16.58
CA ASP A 114 1.68 9.76 -17.48
C ASP A 114 2.48 8.55 -17.99
N ASP A 115 3.79 8.74 -18.22
CA ASP A 115 4.69 7.67 -18.66
C ASP A 115 5.34 6.96 -17.48
N ALA A 116 4.98 5.71 -17.30
CA ALA A 116 5.54 4.85 -16.25
C ALA A 116 7.06 4.67 -16.36
N ALA A 117 7.60 4.57 -17.58
CA ALA A 117 9.04 4.38 -17.76
C ALA A 117 9.81 5.65 -17.38
N ALA A 118 9.28 6.82 -17.73
CA ALA A 118 9.82 8.11 -17.31
C ALA A 118 9.74 8.26 -15.79
N ALA A 119 8.58 7.94 -15.17
CA ALA A 119 8.41 7.99 -13.73
C ALA A 119 9.44 7.12 -12.98
N VAL A 120 9.60 5.87 -13.40
CA VAL A 120 10.61 4.95 -12.84
C VAL A 120 12.03 5.51 -12.99
N SER A 121 12.36 6.02 -14.17
CA SER A 121 13.68 6.60 -14.45
C SER A 121 13.98 7.79 -13.53
N GLU A 122 13.03 8.70 -13.34
CA GLU A 122 13.19 9.87 -12.49
C GLU A 122 13.34 9.48 -11.01
N VAL A 123 12.56 8.53 -10.51
CA VAL A 123 12.73 8.00 -9.15
C VAL A 123 14.13 7.42 -8.94
N LEU A 124 14.60 6.60 -9.90
CA LEU A 124 15.91 5.97 -9.80
C LEU A 124 17.09 6.94 -9.91
N LYS A 125 16.90 8.08 -10.58
CA LYS A 125 17.87 9.20 -10.61
C LYS A 125 17.85 10.01 -9.32
N ALA A 126 16.66 10.24 -8.76
CA ALA A 126 16.49 11.09 -7.57
C ALA A 126 17.01 10.42 -6.29
N ILE A 127 17.01 9.09 -6.23
CA ILE A 127 17.41 8.34 -5.03
C ILE A 127 18.84 7.78 -5.20
N PRO A 128 19.81 8.23 -4.37
CA PRO A 128 21.15 7.68 -4.37
C PRO A 128 21.16 6.19 -4.00
N ARG A 129 21.57 5.33 -4.93
CA ARG A 129 21.60 3.86 -4.75
C ARG A 129 23.04 3.33 -4.58
N SER A 130 24.03 4.06 -5.06
CA SER A 130 25.42 3.64 -5.02
C SER A 130 25.95 3.70 -3.59
N GLY A 131 26.48 2.58 -3.09
CA GLY A 131 27.03 2.46 -1.73
C GLY A 131 26.00 2.58 -0.59
N ALA A 132 24.72 2.63 -0.90
CA ALA A 132 23.67 2.69 0.11
C ALA A 132 23.30 1.29 0.58
N TYR A 133 23.66 0.97 1.81
CA TYR A 133 23.18 -0.21 2.51
C TYR A 133 21.78 0.05 3.05
N SER A 134 20.91 -0.96 3.00
CA SER A 134 19.59 -0.87 3.59
C SER A 134 19.67 -0.66 5.10
N ASN A 135 18.94 0.32 5.59
CA ASN A 135 18.68 0.52 6.99
C ASN A 135 17.18 0.78 7.15
N TYR A 136 16.47 -0.18 7.70
CA TYR A 136 15.02 -0.10 7.81
C TYR A 136 14.55 0.79 8.97
N GLU A 137 15.35 0.93 10.02
CA GLU A 137 14.98 1.74 11.19
C GLU A 137 14.78 3.22 10.82
N ILE A 138 15.70 3.81 10.07
CA ILE A 138 15.67 5.25 9.75
C ILE A 138 14.43 5.61 8.88
N PRO A 139 14.17 4.93 7.76
CA PRO A 139 12.96 5.17 6.96
C PRO A 139 11.65 4.99 7.73
N PHE A 140 11.53 3.92 8.53
CA PHE A 140 10.32 3.68 9.30
C PHE A 140 10.13 4.70 10.41
N ARG A 141 11.19 5.10 11.10
CA ARG A 141 11.17 6.20 12.08
C ARG A 141 10.76 7.52 11.42
N THR A 142 11.34 7.84 10.26
CA THR A 142 10.99 9.04 9.50
C THR A 142 9.53 9.01 9.07
N PHE A 143 9.05 7.87 8.55
CA PHE A 143 7.65 7.71 8.19
C PHE A 143 6.74 7.88 9.40
N TYR A 144 7.07 7.26 10.51
CA TYR A 144 6.31 7.37 11.75
C TYR A 144 6.19 8.81 12.24
N ASN A 145 7.30 9.55 12.25
CA ASN A 145 7.32 10.93 12.75
C ASN A 145 6.59 11.92 11.84
N SER A 146 6.70 11.74 10.52
CA SER A 146 6.25 12.75 9.55
C SER A 146 4.99 12.38 8.77
N ASN A 147 4.66 11.10 8.64
CA ASN A 147 3.61 10.63 7.72
C ASN A 147 2.52 9.79 8.39
N MET A 148 2.57 9.56 9.71
CA MET A 148 1.54 8.77 10.41
C MET A 148 0.14 9.36 10.33
N SER A 149 -0.02 10.64 10.07
CA SER A 149 -1.31 11.29 9.82
C SER A 149 -2.01 10.74 8.57
N LYS A 150 -1.23 10.29 7.57
CA LYS A 150 -1.73 9.68 6.33
C LYS A 150 -2.26 8.25 6.56
N VAL A 151 -1.81 7.55 7.61
CA VAL A 151 -2.31 6.23 7.99
C VAL A 151 -3.59 6.38 8.79
N THR A 152 -4.66 5.74 8.35
CA THR A 152 -5.98 5.74 9.02
C THR A 152 -6.49 4.31 9.19
N GLY A 153 -7.54 4.11 9.97
CA GLY A 153 -8.20 2.80 10.12
C GLY A 153 -8.81 2.23 8.83
N ASP A 154 -8.80 2.99 7.72
CA ASP A 154 -9.22 2.53 6.39
C ASP A 154 -8.02 2.37 5.43
N SER A 155 -6.79 2.61 5.90
CA SER A 155 -5.58 2.51 5.07
C SER A 155 -5.11 1.08 4.86
N TYR A 156 -4.65 0.79 3.65
CA TYR A 156 -3.92 -0.42 3.31
C TYR A 156 -2.45 -0.03 3.13
N VAL A 157 -1.57 -0.62 3.90
CA VAL A 157 -0.13 -0.35 3.85
C VAL A 157 0.58 -1.54 3.23
N TYR A 158 1.41 -1.29 2.24
CA TYR A 158 2.28 -2.28 1.61
C TYR A 158 3.72 -1.85 1.79
N ILE A 159 4.49 -2.70 2.45
CA ILE A 159 5.94 -2.57 2.56
C ILE A 159 6.54 -3.58 1.59
N ILE A 160 7.48 -3.14 0.76
CA ILE A 160 8.05 -3.92 -0.33
C ILE A 160 9.56 -3.90 -0.19
N GLY A 161 10.18 -5.07 -0.07
CA GLY A 161 11.62 -5.21 0.08
C GLY A 161 12.02 -6.55 0.68
N ASP A 162 13.32 -6.84 0.67
CA ASP A 162 13.92 -8.11 1.10
C ASP A 162 14.05 -8.26 2.63
N ALA A 163 13.85 -7.16 3.37
CA ALA A 163 14.06 -7.09 4.81
C ALA A 163 15.51 -7.33 5.25
N ARG A 164 16.51 -7.10 4.37
CA ARG A 164 17.93 -7.17 4.72
C ARG A 164 18.38 -5.87 5.35
N ASN A 165 18.69 -5.91 6.64
CA ASN A 165 18.89 -4.71 7.45
C ASN A 165 20.34 -4.39 7.76
N ASN A 166 21.30 -5.14 7.20
CA ASN A 166 22.73 -4.95 7.41
C ASN A 166 23.11 -4.83 8.90
N LYS A 167 22.49 -5.65 9.76
CA LYS A 167 22.68 -5.68 11.22
C LYS A 167 22.36 -4.36 11.94
N ASN A 168 21.65 -3.44 11.31
CA ASN A 168 21.15 -2.22 11.95
C ASN A 168 19.99 -2.54 12.91
N ARG A 169 19.55 -1.55 13.68
CA ARG A 169 18.33 -1.67 14.49
C ARG A 169 17.13 -1.92 13.57
N SER A 170 16.22 -2.78 13.99
CA SER A 170 15.08 -3.16 13.16
C SER A 170 14.03 -2.05 12.97
N GLY A 171 13.90 -1.14 13.95
CA GLY A 171 12.79 -0.18 13.95
C GLY A 171 11.42 -0.86 14.03
N GLU A 172 11.36 -2.05 14.61
CA GLU A 172 10.16 -2.90 14.73
C GLU A 172 9.00 -2.15 15.39
N GLU A 173 9.27 -1.26 16.34
CA GLU A 173 8.30 -0.44 17.04
C GLU A 173 7.53 0.48 16.09
N TYR A 174 8.19 1.04 15.07
CA TYR A 174 7.57 1.89 14.06
C TYR A 174 6.68 1.07 13.11
N VAL A 175 7.18 -0.08 12.64
CA VAL A 175 6.42 -1.02 11.79
C VAL A 175 5.18 -1.50 12.53
N LYS A 176 5.30 -1.88 13.79
CA LYS A 176 4.19 -2.26 14.66
C LYS A 176 3.15 -1.14 14.80
N ALA A 177 3.59 0.11 15.01
CA ALA A 177 2.70 1.25 15.12
C ALA A 177 1.95 1.53 13.81
N ILE A 178 2.64 1.48 12.66
CA ILE A 178 2.05 1.63 11.33
C ILE A 178 1.00 0.55 11.09
N ALA A 179 1.36 -0.72 11.31
CA ALA A 179 0.49 -1.86 11.08
C ALA A 179 -0.76 -1.85 11.97
N ARG A 180 -0.62 -1.45 13.25
CA ARG A 180 -1.74 -1.33 14.19
C ARG A 180 -2.74 -0.24 13.82
N LYS A 181 -2.28 0.86 13.25
CA LYS A 181 -3.13 1.97 12.84
C LYS A 181 -3.82 1.71 11.51
N ALA A 182 -3.18 0.97 10.62
CA ALA A 182 -3.73 0.59 9.33
C ALA A 182 -4.87 -0.42 9.46
N LYS A 183 -5.78 -0.42 8.48
CA LYS A 183 -6.79 -1.48 8.34
C LYS A 183 -6.15 -2.84 8.07
N LYS A 184 -5.15 -2.85 7.21
CA LYS A 184 -4.31 -4.01 6.89
C LYS A 184 -2.92 -3.53 6.50
N ALA A 185 -1.91 -4.32 6.90
CA ALA A 185 -0.53 -4.13 6.52
C ALA A 185 -0.01 -5.42 5.86
N PHE A 186 0.68 -5.27 4.74
CA PHE A 186 1.23 -6.36 3.97
C PHE A 186 2.72 -6.15 3.75
N TRP A 187 3.47 -7.25 3.71
CA TRP A 187 4.86 -7.22 3.29
C TRP A 187 5.01 -8.05 2.01
N LEU A 188 5.46 -7.41 0.95
CA LEU A 188 5.81 -8.04 -0.32
C LEU A 188 7.33 -8.23 -0.32
N ASN A 189 7.77 -9.46 -0.05
CA ASN A 189 9.18 -9.76 0.05
C ASN A 189 9.73 -10.06 -1.35
N THR A 190 10.81 -9.37 -1.70
CA THR A 190 11.48 -9.45 -2.99
C THR A 190 12.56 -10.55 -3.06
N GLU A 191 12.67 -11.38 -2.02
CA GLU A 191 13.52 -12.56 -1.96
C GLU A 191 12.72 -13.86 -1.93
N GLU A 192 13.39 -14.94 -2.34
CA GLU A 192 12.88 -16.30 -2.20
C GLU A 192 12.61 -16.64 -0.72
N MET A 193 11.56 -17.41 -0.48
CA MET A 193 11.17 -17.80 0.88
C MET A 193 12.27 -18.61 1.59
N SER A 194 13.12 -19.32 0.85
CA SER A 194 14.28 -20.05 1.35
C SER A 194 15.32 -19.16 2.01
N ASP A 195 15.38 -17.87 1.59
CA ASP A 195 16.38 -16.91 2.08
C ASP A 195 15.87 -16.08 3.27
N TRP A 196 14.59 -16.21 3.58
CA TRP A 196 13.98 -15.47 4.69
C TRP A 196 14.57 -15.85 6.03
N ASN A 197 14.91 -14.86 6.85
CA ASN A 197 15.58 -15.00 8.15
C ASN A 197 16.98 -15.63 8.07
N THR A 198 17.60 -15.62 6.88
CA THR A 198 19.00 -16.01 6.73
C THR A 198 19.89 -14.77 6.62
N GLY A 199 21.14 -14.89 7.06
CA GLY A 199 22.11 -13.80 7.02
C GLY A 199 21.68 -12.59 7.84
N ASP A 200 21.36 -11.49 7.17
CA ASP A 200 20.90 -10.22 7.76
C ASP A 200 19.42 -9.93 7.49
N SER A 201 18.69 -10.88 6.87
CA SER A 201 17.25 -10.78 6.68
C SER A 201 16.52 -10.89 8.02
N ILE A 202 15.68 -9.91 8.33
CA ILE A 202 14.90 -9.83 9.58
C ILE A 202 13.40 -9.86 9.35
N ILE A 203 12.96 -10.47 8.24
CA ILE A 203 11.53 -10.52 7.88
C ILE A 203 10.67 -11.12 8.99
N GLY A 204 11.16 -12.13 9.72
CA GLY A 204 10.46 -12.72 10.87
C GLY A 204 10.15 -11.72 11.99
N THR A 205 10.97 -10.69 12.14
CA THR A 205 10.71 -9.59 13.10
C THR A 205 9.49 -8.78 12.71
N TYR A 206 9.30 -8.53 11.42
CA TYR A 206 8.19 -7.73 10.91
C TYR A 206 6.91 -8.55 10.66
N ALA A 207 7.05 -9.80 10.24
CA ALA A 207 5.95 -10.69 9.85
C ALA A 207 4.84 -10.80 10.91
N LYS A 208 5.21 -10.77 12.19
CA LYS A 208 4.25 -10.85 13.33
C LYS A 208 3.26 -9.69 13.40
N TYR A 209 3.54 -8.58 12.73
CA TYR A 209 2.66 -7.40 12.68
C TYR A 209 1.89 -7.29 11.37
N MET A 210 2.27 -8.08 10.36
CA MET A 210 1.66 -8.02 9.04
C MET A 210 0.38 -8.87 8.97
N THR A 211 -0.59 -8.39 8.23
CA THR A 211 -1.77 -9.20 7.88
C THR A 211 -1.36 -10.40 7.04
N LYS A 212 -0.36 -10.22 6.18
CA LYS A 212 0.23 -11.27 5.36
C LYS A 212 1.61 -10.82 4.87
N VAL A 213 2.54 -11.77 4.82
CA VAL A 213 3.81 -11.67 4.09
C VAL A 213 3.70 -12.54 2.85
N ALA A 214 4.16 -12.07 1.71
CA ALA A 214 4.13 -12.79 0.45
C ALA A 214 5.47 -12.64 -0.29
N GLN A 215 5.95 -13.72 -0.88
CA GLN A 215 7.03 -13.69 -1.83
C GLN A 215 6.55 -13.01 -3.11
N THR A 216 7.35 -12.11 -3.66
CA THR A 216 7.04 -11.34 -4.88
C THR A 216 8.32 -11.07 -5.67
N THR A 217 9.09 -12.14 -5.92
CA THR A 217 10.32 -12.09 -6.73
C THR A 217 10.01 -11.93 -8.20
N THR A 218 8.83 -12.38 -8.63
CA THR A 218 8.38 -12.35 -10.03
C THR A 218 7.08 -11.58 -10.22
N ALA A 219 6.84 -11.11 -11.45
CA ALA A 219 5.56 -10.48 -11.81
C ALA A 219 4.37 -11.43 -11.59
N ALA A 220 4.53 -12.73 -11.85
CA ALA A 220 3.49 -13.73 -11.66
C ALA A 220 3.08 -13.87 -10.17
N GLU A 221 4.04 -13.85 -9.26
CA GLU A 221 3.78 -13.91 -7.81
C GLU A 221 3.09 -12.64 -7.30
N LEU A 222 3.55 -11.47 -7.77
CA LEU A 222 2.91 -10.18 -7.46
C LEU A 222 1.45 -10.18 -7.91
N LEU A 223 1.17 -10.62 -9.12
CA LEU A 223 -0.19 -10.70 -9.67
C LEU A 223 -1.05 -11.72 -8.93
N GLY A 224 -0.51 -12.90 -8.64
CA GLY A 224 -1.19 -13.91 -7.83
C GLY A 224 -1.50 -13.44 -6.40
N PHE A 225 -0.72 -12.49 -5.86
CA PHE A 225 -1.03 -11.82 -4.60
C PHE A 225 -2.23 -10.86 -4.72
N LEU A 226 -2.33 -10.11 -5.82
CA LEU A 226 -3.42 -9.15 -6.06
C LEU A 226 -4.77 -9.82 -6.35
N GLU A 227 -4.77 -11.03 -6.90
CA GLU A 227 -5.97 -11.78 -7.22
C GLU A 227 -6.66 -12.39 -5.99
N ARG A 228 -5.94 -12.61 -4.89
CA ARG A 228 -6.42 -13.21 -3.63
C ARG A 228 -6.99 -12.16 -2.67
#